data_26c4e511af2343a9e61caf5338b52137
#
_entry.id   26c4e511af2343a9e61caf5338b52137
#
_cell.length_a   1.000
_cell.length_b   1.000
_cell.length_c   1.000
_cell.angle_alpha   90.00
_cell.angle_beta   90.00
_cell.angle_gamma   90.00
#
_symmetry.space_group_name_H-M   'P 1'
#
loop_
_entity.id
_entity.type
_entity.pdbx_description
1 polymer ?
#
loop_
_entity_poly.entity_id
_entity_poly.type
_entity_poly.pdbx_seq_one_letter_code
_entity_poly.pdbx_strand_id
1 'polypeptide(L)'
;MIRCCLFLTLVFLTSCKVHEKQTKALVLDQPISKPQTPIMGWSSWNNFHVAINEVVIKSQADFMVSSGMAAAGYSYVNIDDGFFGGRDSEGNLVIHPERFPNGMKVISDYIHSKDLKAGIYADAGINTCASQWDNDTIGVGSGLMGHDKKDLKLLLKDWNYDFIKVDWCGGDWLGLDEQTRYTQIANAIKEIKPNTVYNICRWQFPGTWALQIADSWRISGDITNEFNSILHIIDLNADLWKYASPGHVNDMDMLQVGRGMSYEEDKTHFTM
;
A
#
# COMPACT_ATOMS: atom_id res chain seq x y z
N MET A 1 48.32 3.78 -82.78
CA MET A 1 46.98 4.36 -82.44
C MET A 1 46.18 3.29 -81.81
N ILE A 2 46.13 3.25 -80.47
CA ILE A 2 45.40 2.21 -79.71
C ILE A 2 44.23 2.96 -79.08
N ARG A 3 42.97 2.50 -79.43
CA ARG A 3 41.72 2.98 -78.85
C ARG A 3 41.46 2.20 -77.63
N CYS A 4 41.38 2.87 -76.47
CA CYS A 4 41.02 2.32 -75.21
C CYS A 4 39.48 2.44 -75.08
N CYS A 5 38.72 1.29 -75.04
CA CYS A 5 37.32 1.26 -74.75
C CYS A 5 37.12 1.19 -73.19
N LEU A 6 36.51 2.23 -72.66
CA LEU A 6 36.06 2.24 -71.22
C LEU A 6 34.70 1.54 -71.16
N PHE A 7 34.63 0.41 -70.46
CA PHE A 7 33.40 -0.21 -70.07
C PHE A 7 32.91 0.38 -68.70
N LEU A 8 31.79 1.06 -68.76
CA LEU A 8 31.09 1.56 -67.57
C LEU A 8 30.19 0.46 -67.06
N THR A 9 30.54 -0.20 -65.95
CA THR A 9 29.67 -1.16 -65.25
C THR A 9 28.76 -0.41 -64.27
N LEU A 10 27.48 -0.40 -64.59
CA LEU A 10 26.41 0.13 -63.73
C LEU A 10 26.09 -0.92 -62.64
N VAL A 11 26.42 -0.63 -61.40
CA VAL A 11 26.05 -1.46 -60.22
C VAL A 11 24.68 -1.00 -59.73
N PHE A 12 23.67 -1.79 -59.94
CA PHE A 12 22.37 -1.61 -59.31
C PHE A 12 22.45 -2.06 -57.85
N LEU A 13 22.40 -1.13 -56.93
CA LEU A 13 22.17 -1.41 -55.50
C LEU A 13 20.70 -1.59 -55.25
N THR A 14 20.26 -2.85 -55.19
CA THR A 14 18.93 -3.20 -54.70
C THR A 14 18.90 -3.05 -53.16
N SER A 15 18.29 -1.96 -52.70
CA SER A 15 18.02 -1.75 -51.28
C SER A 15 16.94 -2.75 -50.79
N CYS A 16 17.39 -3.78 -50.08
CA CYS A 16 16.51 -4.71 -49.38
C CYS A 16 15.99 -4.00 -48.11
N LYS A 17 14.73 -3.52 -48.15
CA LYS A 17 14.07 -3.05 -46.94
C LYS A 17 13.81 -4.25 -46.04
N VAL A 18 14.64 -4.45 -45.02
CA VAL A 18 14.38 -5.34 -43.92
C VAL A 18 13.21 -4.76 -43.14
N HIS A 19 12.05 -5.42 -43.21
CA HIS A 19 10.92 -5.14 -42.35
C HIS A 19 11.28 -5.64 -40.94
N GLU A 20 11.74 -4.75 -40.10
CA GLU A 20 11.93 -5.00 -38.67
C GLU A 20 10.55 -5.21 -38.05
N LYS A 21 10.15 -6.48 -37.90
CA LYS A 21 9.02 -6.85 -37.04
C LYS A 21 9.43 -6.42 -35.63
N GLN A 22 8.89 -5.30 -35.16
CA GLN A 22 8.85 -4.99 -33.73
C GLN A 22 8.14 -6.15 -33.03
N THR A 23 8.91 -7.08 -32.54
CA THR A 23 8.47 -8.03 -31.51
C THR A 23 8.18 -7.21 -30.28
N LYS A 24 6.87 -6.93 -30.07
CA LYS A 24 6.36 -6.42 -28.80
C LYS A 24 6.83 -7.44 -27.76
N ALA A 25 7.90 -7.11 -27.03
CA ALA A 25 8.35 -7.91 -25.90
C ALA A 25 7.11 -8.04 -25.00
N LEU A 26 6.64 -9.25 -24.81
CA LEU A 26 5.76 -9.59 -23.70
C LEU A 26 6.53 -9.14 -22.46
N VAL A 27 6.09 -8.05 -21.85
CA VAL A 27 6.45 -7.72 -20.49
C VAL A 27 5.92 -8.89 -19.68
N LEU A 28 6.77 -9.89 -19.48
CA LEU A 28 6.52 -10.91 -18.47
C LEU A 28 6.32 -10.13 -17.17
N ASP A 29 5.13 -10.24 -16.63
CA ASP A 29 4.77 -9.73 -15.31
C ASP A 29 5.82 -10.31 -14.35
N GLN A 30 6.90 -9.54 -14.10
CA GLN A 30 7.91 -9.94 -13.13
C GLN A 30 7.15 -9.98 -11.80
N PRO A 31 7.17 -11.10 -11.07
CA PRO A 31 6.56 -11.14 -9.77
C PRO A 31 7.14 -9.97 -8.97
N ILE A 32 6.27 -9.04 -8.53
CA ILE A 32 6.67 -7.95 -7.65
C ILE A 32 7.28 -8.65 -6.45
N SER A 33 8.60 -8.51 -6.27
CA SER A 33 9.28 -9.10 -5.13
C SER A 33 8.69 -8.47 -3.87
N LYS A 34 8.40 -9.29 -2.86
CA LYS A 34 8.04 -8.79 -1.53
C LYS A 34 9.05 -7.74 -1.07
N PRO A 35 8.62 -6.71 -0.31
CA PRO A 35 9.53 -5.67 0.15
C PRO A 35 10.70 -6.31 0.89
N GLN A 36 11.92 -6.00 0.49
CA GLN A 36 13.13 -6.48 1.17
C GLN A 36 13.49 -5.63 2.40
N THR A 37 12.86 -4.47 2.51
CA THR A 37 13.02 -3.47 3.58
C THR A 37 11.66 -3.16 4.21
N PRO A 38 11.61 -2.50 5.36
CA PRO A 38 10.38 -1.92 5.88
C PRO A 38 9.68 -1.06 4.83
N ILE A 39 8.35 -0.99 4.91
CA ILE A 39 7.55 -0.16 4.00
C ILE A 39 7.90 1.31 4.24
N MET A 40 8.48 1.94 3.23
CA MET A 40 8.82 3.36 3.26
C MET A 40 7.80 4.14 2.45
N GLY A 41 7.17 5.13 3.09
CA GLY A 41 6.14 5.92 2.42
C GLY A 41 5.46 6.90 3.37
N TRP A 42 4.29 7.36 2.97
CA TRP A 42 3.41 8.22 3.72
C TRP A 42 2.09 7.51 3.99
N SER A 43 1.50 7.72 5.16
CA SER A 43 0.17 7.24 5.51
C SER A 43 -0.69 8.38 6.06
N SER A 44 -1.99 8.34 5.77
CA SER A 44 -2.87 9.47 6.02
C SER A 44 -3.30 9.62 7.47
N TRP A 45 -3.30 8.54 8.28
CA TRP A 45 -4.04 8.52 9.55
C TRP A 45 -3.58 9.56 10.58
N ASN A 46 -2.31 9.52 10.99
CA ASN A 46 -1.85 10.30 12.14
C ASN A 46 -1.96 11.81 11.97
N ASN A 47 -2.05 12.31 10.74
CA ASN A 47 -2.17 13.74 10.48
C ASN A 47 -3.57 14.19 10.11
N PHE A 48 -4.33 13.32 9.46
CA PHE A 48 -5.62 13.71 8.86
C PHE A 48 -6.81 12.96 9.44
N HIS A 49 -6.60 11.82 10.10
CA HIS A 49 -7.69 10.93 10.51
C HIS A 49 -8.66 10.73 9.33
N VAL A 50 -9.94 10.92 9.57
CA VAL A 50 -11.00 10.84 8.53
C VAL A 50 -11.10 12.09 7.65
N ALA A 51 -10.34 13.15 7.94
CA ALA A 51 -10.37 14.41 7.17
C ALA A 51 -9.49 14.32 5.91
N ILE A 52 -9.62 13.22 5.17
CA ILE A 52 -8.94 12.97 3.89
C ILE A 52 -9.87 13.19 2.71
N ASN A 53 -9.32 13.54 1.57
CA ASN A 53 -10.03 13.65 0.30
C ASN A 53 -9.06 13.50 -0.88
N GLU A 54 -9.60 13.49 -2.10
CA GLU A 54 -8.77 13.35 -3.32
C GLU A 54 -7.65 14.40 -3.41
N VAL A 55 -7.92 15.64 -3.00
CA VAL A 55 -6.94 16.74 -3.09
C VAL A 55 -5.79 16.49 -2.13
N VAL A 56 -6.08 16.09 -0.89
CA VAL A 56 -5.07 15.77 0.12
C VAL A 56 -4.18 14.63 -0.38
N ILE A 57 -4.76 13.51 -0.82
CA ILE A 57 -3.96 12.34 -1.24
C ILE A 57 -3.08 12.68 -2.45
N LYS A 58 -3.64 13.35 -3.46
CA LYS A 58 -2.89 13.75 -4.65
C LYS A 58 -1.75 14.71 -4.30
N SER A 59 -1.99 15.70 -3.42
CA SER A 59 -0.96 16.63 -3.00
C SER A 59 0.18 15.97 -2.23
N GLN A 60 -0.11 14.95 -1.41
CA GLN A 60 0.94 14.19 -0.72
C GLN A 60 1.77 13.35 -1.69
N ALA A 61 1.15 12.71 -2.68
CA ALA A 61 1.87 11.99 -3.73
C ALA A 61 2.79 12.95 -4.54
N ASP A 62 2.31 14.14 -4.90
CA ASP A 62 3.12 15.16 -5.56
C ASP A 62 4.29 15.63 -4.69
N PHE A 63 4.05 15.83 -3.39
CA PHE A 63 5.07 16.26 -2.44
C PHE A 63 6.15 15.19 -2.27
N MET A 64 5.80 13.92 -2.20
CA MET A 64 6.79 12.83 -2.09
C MET A 64 7.77 12.83 -3.28
N VAL A 65 7.29 13.13 -4.47
CA VAL A 65 8.16 13.24 -5.66
C VAL A 65 8.96 14.54 -5.64
N SER A 66 8.28 15.69 -5.45
CA SER A 66 8.92 17.00 -5.55
C SER A 66 9.93 17.30 -4.44
N SER A 67 9.76 16.70 -3.25
CA SER A 67 10.69 16.83 -2.12
C SER A 67 11.93 15.95 -2.24
N GLY A 68 11.95 14.99 -3.17
CA GLY A 68 13.02 14.00 -3.30
C GLY A 68 12.83 12.76 -2.41
N MET A 69 11.78 12.67 -1.61
CA MET A 69 11.50 11.49 -0.77
C MET A 69 11.35 10.23 -1.61
N ALA A 70 10.66 10.29 -2.75
CA ALA A 70 10.52 9.17 -3.67
C ALA A 70 11.90 8.67 -4.16
N ALA A 71 12.80 9.58 -4.52
CA ALA A 71 14.18 9.25 -4.92
C ALA A 71 15.01 8.65 -3.77
N ALA A 72 14.66 8.97 -2.51
CA ALA A 72 15.27 8.40 -1.31
C ALA A 72 14.68 7.03 -0.92
N GLY A 73 13.67 6.52 -1.67
CA GLY A 73 13.09 5.20 -1.45
C GLY A 73 11.70 5.19 -0.79
N TYR A 74 11.14 6.36 -0.43
CA TYR A 74 9.78 6.45 0.11
C TYR A 74 8.78 6.32 -1.05
N SER A 75 8.33 5.10 -1.31
CA SER A 75 7.60 4.76 -2.54
C SER A 75 6.10 4.49 -2.34
N TYR A 76 5.62 4.41 -1.11
CA TYR A 76 4.21 4.10 -0.83
C TYR A 76 3.42 5.34 -0.41
N VAL A 77 2.20 5.48 -0.95
CA VAL A 77 1.16 6.40 -0.45
C VAL A 77 0.02 5.55 0.05
N ASN A 78 -0.09 5.43 1.37
CA ASN A 78 -1.08 4.58 2.03
C ASN A 78 -2.27 5.43 2.49
N ILE A 79 -3.44 5.13 1.95
CA ILE A 79 -4.70 5.74 2.35
C ILE A 79 -5.28 4.89 3.47
N ASP A 80 -5.33 5.45 4.66
CA ASP A 80 -5.93 4.82 5.84
C ASP A 80 -7.46 4.99 5.83
N ASP A 81 -8.14 4.73 6.94
CA ASP A 81 -9.59 4.83 7.05
C ASP A 81 -10.12 6.23 6.70
N GLY A 82 -11.42 6.35 6.44
CA GLY A 82 -12.10 7.61 6.14
C GLY A 82 -12.55 7.78 4.68
N PHE A 83 -12.37 6.80 3.81
CA PHE A 83 -12.84 6.86 2.42
C PHE A 83 -14.16 6.09 2.18
N PHE A 84 -14.66 5.39 3.16
CA PHE A 84 -15.87 4.59 3.05
C PHE A 84 -17.15 5.43 3.09
N GLY A 85 -18.16 5.01 2.33
CA GLY A 85 -19.52 5.55 2.31
C GLY A 85 -20.58 4.51 2.71
N GLY A 86 -20.17 3.45 3.40
CA GLY A 86 -21.06 2.36 3.78
C GLY A 86 -21.23 1.31 2.69
N ARG A 87 -22.42 0.71 2.62
CA ARG A 87 -22.79 -0.28 1.60
C ARG A 87 -24.14 0.04 0.99
N ASP A 88 -24.31 -0.30 -0.28
CA ASP A 88 -25.61 -0.24 -0.95
C ASP A 88 -26.51 -1.44 -0.56
N SER A 89 -27.73 -1.47 -1.11
CA SER A 89 -28.71 -2.52 -0.87
C SER A 89 -28.29 -3.92 -1.35
N GLU A 90 -27.27 -4.00 -2.23
CA GLU A 90 -26.70 -5.24 -2.72
C GLU A 90 -25.42 -5.64 -1.95
N GLY A 91 -25.08 -4.87 -0.91
CA GLY A 91 -23.88 -5.05 -0.09
C GLY A 91 -22.57 -4.68 -0.80
N ASN A 92 -22.60 -3.88 -1.87
CA ASN A 92 -21.39 -3.33 -2.47
C ASN A 92 -20.84 -2.21 -1.60
N LEU A 93 -19.50 -2.12 -1.48
CA LEU A 93 -18.86 -0.96 -0.88
C LEU A 93 -19.20 0.31 -1.66
N VAL A 94 -19.64 1.33 -0.94
CA VAL A 94 -19.84 2.68 -1.45
C VAL A 94 -18.68 3.54 -0.95
N ILE A 95 -18.19 4.43 -1.80
CA ILE A 95 -17.13 5.37 -1.45
C ILE A 95 -17.74 6.68 -1.02
N HIS A 96 -17.11 7.34 -0.06
CA HIS A 96 -17.58 8.62 0.49
C HIS A 96 -17.72 9.67 -0.64
N PRO A 97 -18.96 10.11 -0.98
CA PRO A 97 -19.20 10.84 -2.22
C PRO A 97 -18.59 12.25 -2.23
N GLU A 98 -18.41 12.85 -1.07
CA GLU A 98 -17.83 14.22 -0.96
C GLU A 98 -16.30 14.15 -0.88
N ARG A 99 -15.74 13.17 -0.17
CA ARG A 99 -14.28 13.05 -0.02
C ARG A 99 -13.63 12.52 -1.29
N PHE A 100 -14.27 11.56 -1.96
CA PHE A 100 -13.73 10.87 -3.15
C PHE A 100 -14.79 10.79 -4.27
N PRO A 101 -15.24 11.92 -4.81
CA PRO A 101 -16.32 11.97 -5.81
C PRO A 101 -15.99 11.24 -7.11
N ASN A 102 -14.69 11.08 -7.44
CA ASN A 102 -14.25 10.36 -8.64
C ASN A 102 -13.86 8.91 -8.36
N GLY A 103 -14.01 8.45 -7.11
CA GLY A 103 -13.73 7.09 -6.67
C GLY A 103 -12.26 6.77 -6.45
N MET A 104 -12.01 5.63 -5.79
CA MET A 104 -10.67 5.26 -5.33
C MET A 104 -9.74 4.77 -6.44
N LYS A 105 -10.28 4.28 -7.56
CA LYS A 105 -9.45 3.90 -8.71
C LYS A 105 -8.70 5.08 -9.31
N VAL A 106 -9.34 6.24 -9.41
CA VAL A 106 -8.68 7.46 -9.93
C VAL A 106 -7.51 7.88 -9.03
N ILE A 107 -7.60 7.60 -7.74
CA ILE A 107 -6.52 7.90 -6.79
C ILE A 107 -5.35 6.95 -6.96
N SER A 108 -5.59 5.64 -7.05
CA SER A 108 -4.52 4.67 -7.29
C SER A 108 -3.83 4.92 -8.63
N ASP A 109 -4.59 5.17 -9.71
CA ASP A 109 -4.03 5.51 -11.02
C ASP A 109 -3.17 6.79 -10.95
N TYR A 110 -3.58 7.80 -10.17
CA TYR A 110 -2.79 9.01 -9.96
C TYR A 110 -1.47 8.73 -9.24
N ILE A 111 -1.52 7.96 -8.15
CA ILE A 111 -0.32 7.55 -7.41
C ILE A 111 0.64 6.79 -8.32
N HIS A 112 0.15 5.82 -9.08
CA HIS A 112 0.95 5.06 -10.04
C HIS A 112 1.54 5.93 -11.16
N SER A 113 0.83 6.98 -11.59
CA SER A 113 1.36 7.93 -12.59
C SER A 113 2.59 8.72 -12.12
N LYS A 114 2.89 8.66 -10.82
CA LYS A 114 4.07 9.25 -10.17
C LYS A 114 5.18 8.24 -9.89
N ASP A 115 5.09 7.02 -10.42
CA ASP A 115 5.97 5.88 -10.11
C ASP A 115 5.96 5.51 -8.61
N LEU A 116 4.87 5.81 -7.90
CA LEU A 116 4.63 5.44 -6.52
C LEU A 116 3.68 4.24 -6.44
N LYS A 117 3.66 3.57 -5.30
CA LYS A 117 2.77 2.46 -4.98
C LYS A 117 1.60 2.94 -4.13
N ALA A 118 0.41 2.43 -4.41
CA ALA A 118 -0.79 2.79 -3.70
C ALA A 118 -1.13 1.75 -2.62
N GLY A 119 -1.31 2.21 -1.38
CA GLY A 119 -1.81 1.40 -0.28
C GLY A 119 -3.22 1.80 0.14
N ILE A 120 -3.96 0.85 0.68
CA ILE A 120 -5.34 1.03 1.12
C ILE A 120 -5.59 0.35 2.47
N TYR A 121 -6.64 0.76 3.13
CA TYR A 121 -7.10 0.27 4.43
C TYR A 121 -8.31 -0.66 4.30
N ALA A 122 -8.43 -1.60 5.24
CA ALA A 122 -9.62 -2.37 5.51
C ALA A 122 -9.66 -2.80 6.99
N ASP A 123 -10.80 -3.34 7.44
CA ASP A 123 -10.96 -3.91 8.77
C ASP A 123 -11.42 -5.37 8.68
N ALA A 124 -10.95 -6.22 9.60
CA ALA A 124 -11.30 -7.63 9.65
C ALA A 124 -12.73 -7.89 10.16
N GLY A 125 -13.33 -6.93 10.86
CA GLY A 125 -14.68 -6.99 11.40
C GLY A 125 -15.77 -6.52 10.44
N ILE A 126 -16.91 -6.12 11.01
CA ILE A 126 -18.05 -5.57 10.27
C ILE A 126 -17.88 -4.07 10.04
N ASN A 127 -17.32 -3.35 11.01
CA ASN A 127 -17.12 -1.92 11.00
C ASN A 127 -15.63 -1.60 10.85
N THR A 128 -15.33 -0.38 10.42
CA THR A 128 -13.97 0.16 10.40
C THR A 128 -13.65 0.87 11.72
N CYS A 129 -12.37 1.14 12.01
CA CYS A 129 -11.99 1.84 13.23
C CYS A 129 -12.57 3.25 13.30
N ALA A 130 -12.55 3.99 12.18
CA ALA A 130 -13.11 5.33 12.12
C ALA A 130 -14.62 5.34 12.37
N SER A 131 -15.35 4.37 11.84
CA SER A 131 -16.80 4.27 12.09
C SER A 131 -17.14 3.91 13.53
N GLN A 132 -16.21 3.28 14.24
CA GLN A 132 -16.41 2.82 15.61
C GLN A 132 -15.92 3.81 16.66
N TRP A 133 -14.81 4.50 16.40
CA TRP A 133 -14.11 5.33 17.38
C TRP A 133 -14.05 6.82 17.05
N ASP A 134 -14.08 7.18 15.73
CA ASP A 134 -13.92 8.56 15.26
C ASP A 134 -15.21 9.17 14.72
N ASN A 135 -16.36 8.59 15.02
CA ASN A 135 -17.69 9.03 14.60
C ASN A 135 -17.88 9.15 13.07
N ASP A 136 -17.15 8.39 12.27
CA ASP A 136 -17.38 8.33 10.83
C ASP A 136 -18.59 7.44 10.50
N THR A 137 -19.78 7.92 10.87
CA THR A 137 -21.03 7.17 10.81
C THR A 137 -21.42 6.74 9.39
N ILE A 138 -20.90 7.42 8.36
CA ILE A 138 -21.16 7.07 6.96
C ILE A 138 -20.42 5.78 6.56
N GLY A 139 -19.29 5.46 7.21
CA GLY A 139 -18.50 4.25 6.98
C GLY A 139 -18.97 3.01 7.72
N VAL A 140 -20.08 3.08 8.46
CA VAL A 140 -20.63 1.93 9.21
C VAL A 140 -20.94 0.76 8.28
N GLY A 141 -20.53 -0.47 8.68
CA GLY A 141 -20.75 -1.69 7.89
C GLY A 141 -19.72 -1.92 6.77
N SER A 142 -18.66 -1.11 6.69
CA SER A 142 -17.67 -1.21 5.60
C SER A 142 -16.52 -2.19 5.84
N GLY A 143 -16.49 -2.89 6.99
CA GLY A 143 -15.50 -3.94 7.25
C GLY A 143 -15.66 -5.16 6.34
N LEU A 144 -14.62 -5.98 6.25
CA LEU A 144 -14.54 -7.12 5.31
C LEU A 144 -15.44 -8.29 5.69
N MET A 145 -15.89 -8.40 6.95
CA MET A 145 -16.62 -9.58 7.45
C MET A 145 -17.88 -9.85 6.63
N GLY A 146 -17.92 -11.02 6.02
CA GLY A 146 -19.02 -11.45 5.13
C GLY A 146 -18.90 -10.97 3.68
N HIS A 147 -17.91 -10.14 3.35
CA HIS A 147 -17.69 -9.56 2.01
C HIS A 147 -16.27 -9.73 1.47
N ASP A 148 -15.41 -10.54 2.11
CA ASP A 148 -13.97 -10.63 1.86
C ASP A 148 -13.59 -10.67 0.39
N LYS A 149 -14.04 -11.68 -0.35
CA LYS A 149 -13.65 -11.86 -1.75
C LYS A 149 -14.15 -10.73 -2.65
N LYS A 150 -15.36 -10.23 -2.39
CA LYS A 150 -15.97 -9.15 -3.17
C LYS A 150 -15.20 -7.85 -2.99
N ASP A 151 -14.95 -7.48 -1.74
CA ASP A 151 -14.30 -6.22 -1.41
C ASP A 151 -12.80 -6.25 -1.73
N LEU A 152 -12.10 -7.34 -1.39
CA LEU A 152 -10.69 -7.47 -1.75
C LEU A 152 -10.45 -7.48 -3.27
N LYS A 153 -11.39 -8.07 -4.05
CA LYS A 153 -11.32 -7.97 -5.51
C LYS A 153 -11.46 -6.51 -5.96
N LEU A 154 -12.40 -5.77 -5.39
CA LEU A 154 -12.60 -4.35 -5.70
C LEU A 154 -11.36 -3.53 -5.35
N LEU A 155 -10.87 -3.64 -4.10
CA LEU A 155 -9.73 -2.87 -3.59
C LEU A 155 -8.44 -3.20 -4.34
N LEU A 156 -8.09 -4.48 -4.48
CA LEU A 156 -6.77 -4.89 -4.92
C LEU A 156 -6.67 -5.09 -6.43
N LYS A 157 -7.72 -5.60 -7.07
CA LYS A 157 -7.71 -5.89 -8.50
C LYS A 157 -8.37 -4.80 -9.33
N ASP A 158 -9.59 -4.41 -9.00
CA ASP A 158 -10.35 -3.48 -9.83
C ASP A 158 -9.84 -2.04 -9.64
N TRP A 159 -9.46 -1.64 -8.43
CA TRP A 159 -8.80 -0.36 -8.11
C TRP A 159 -7.28 -0.42 -8.11
N ASN A 160 -6.69 -1.61 -8.22
CA ASN A 160 -5.27 -1.87 -8.39
C ASN A 160 -4.36 -1.37 -7.25
N TYR A 161 -4.78 -1.46 -5.98
CA TYR A 161 -3.90 -1.16 -4.85
C TYR A 161 -2.84 -2.24 -4.63
N ASP A 162 -1.63 -1.84 -4.17
CA ASP A 162 -0.44 -2.69 -4.04
C ASP A 162 -0.18 -3.16 -2.62
N PHE A 163 -0.73 -2.44 -1.65
CA PHE A 163 -0.61 -2.68 -0.21
C PHE A 163 -1.98 -2.61 0.43
N ILE A 164 -2.20 -3.45 1.44
CA ILE A 164 -3.40 -3.39 2.27
C ILE A 164 -3.06 -3.54 3.75
N LYS A 165 -3.49 -2.56 4.56
CA LYS A 165 -3.54 -2.65 6.02
C LYS A 165 -4.91 -3.18 6.42
N VAL A 166 -4.94 -4.20 7.28
CA VAL A 166 -6.19 -4.74 7.80
C VAL A 166 -6.20 -4.63 9.32
N ASP A 167 -7.10 -3.80 9.82
CA ASP A 167 -7.32 -3.55 11.24
C ASP A 167 -8.24 -4.59 11.90
N TRP A 168 -8.46 -4.45 13.23
CA TRP A 168 -9.20 -5.41 14.08
C TRP A 168 -10.33 -4.76 14.88
N CYS A 169 -10.83 -3.60 14.51
CA CYS A 169 -11.74 -2.79 15.32
C CYS A 169 -13.10 -3.43 15.63
N GLY A 170 -13.48 -4.46 14.95
CA GLY A 170 -14.72 -5.20 15.27
C GLY A 170 -14.50 -6.64 15.68
N GLY A 171 -13.25 -7.14 15.62
CA GLY A 171 -12.95 -8.57 15.79
C GLY A 171 -13.27 -9.13 17.15
N ASP A 172 -12.85 -8.47 18.22
CA ASP A 172 -13.07 -8.93 19.60
C ASP A 172 -14.55 -8.98 19.98
N TRP A 173 -15.32 -7.98 19.56
CA TRP A 173 -16.75 -7.91 19.86
C TRP A 173 -17.56 -8.97 19.13
N LEU A 174 -17.04 -9.44 18.00
CA LEU A 174 -17.64 -10.53 17.24
C LEU A 174 -17.16 -11.91 17.74
N GLY A 175 -16.25 -11.96 18.72
CA GLY A 175 -15.66 -13.19 19.22
C GLY A 175 -14.88 -13.97 18.17
N LEU A 176 -14.25 -13.25 17.22
CA LEU A 176 -13.47 -13.87 16.16
C LEU A 176 -12.13 -14.38 16.68
N ASP A 177 -11.69 -15.53 16.19
CA ASP A 177 -10.31 -16.01 16.37
C ASP A 177 -9.39 -15.30 15.40
N GLU A 178 -8.39 -14.57 15.93
CA GLU A 178 -7.48 -13.72 15.15
C GLU A 178 -6.76 -14.49 14.04
N GLN A 179 -6.12 -15.60 14.39
CA GLN A 179 -5.35 -16.39 13.43
C GLN A 179 -6.23 -16.89 12.30
N THR A 180 -7.40 -17.44 12.64
CA THR A 180 -8.35 -17.93 11.64
C THR A 180 -8.81 -16.81 10.73
N ARG A 181 -9.21 -15.67 11.31
CA ARG A 181 -9.77 -14.54 10.54
C ARG A 181 -8.74 -13.91 9.59
N TYR A 182 -7.55 -13.59 10.09
CA TYR A 182 -6.49 -13.04 9.25
C TYR A 182 -5.99 -14.04 8.20
N THR A 183 -6.00 -15.35 8.50
CA THR A 183 -5.68 -16.40 7.51
C THR A 183 -6.72 -16.47 6.39
N GLN A 184 -8.00 -16.33 6.68
CA GLN A 184 -9.06 -16.26 5.67
C GLN A 184 -8.84 -15.08 4.73
N ILE A 185 -8.53 -13.90 5.26
CA ILE A 185 -8.24 -12.69 4.48
C ILE A 185 -6.98 -12.90 3.63
N ALA A 186 -5.89 -13.42 4.20
CA ALA A 186 -4.65 -13.72 3.49
C ALA A 186 -4.88 -14.66 2.30
N ASN A 187 -5.67 -15.71 2.48
CA ASN A 187 -6.02 -16.66 1.41
C ASN A 187 -6.80 -15.97 0.28
N ALA A 188 -7.73 -15.08 0.61
CA ALA A 188 -8.46 -14.30 -0.37
C ALA A 188 -7.56 -13.32 -1.13
N ILE A 189 -6.65 -12.63 -0.44
CA ILE A 189 -5.63 -11.75 -1.07
C ILE A 189 -4.77 -12.56 -2.04
N LYS A 190 -4.26 -13.71 -1.61
CA LYS A 190 -3.41 -14.59 -2.43
C LYS A 190 -4.13 -15.09 -3.69
N GLU A 191 -5.43 -15.37 -3.60
CA GLU A 191 -6.26 -15.77 -4.74
C GLU A 191 -6.47 -14.62 -5.73
N ILE A 192 -6.65 -13.38 -5.24
CA ILE A 192 -7.06 -12.21 -6.04
C ILE A 192 -5.86 -11.49 -6.65
N LYS A 193 -4.86 -11.14 -5.83
CA LYS A 193 -3.64 -10.41 -6.20
C LYS A 193 -2.47 -10.84 -5.31
N PRO A 194 -1.78 -11.96 -5.63
CA PRO A 194 -0.79 -12.61 -4.76
C PRO A 194 0.42 -11.74 -4.40
N ASN A 195 0.67 -10.70 -5.17
CA ASN A 195 1.79 -9.78 -4.96
C ASN A 195 1.42 -8.56 -4.09
N THR A 196 0.20 -8.50 -3.54
CA THR A 196 -0.19 -7.44 -2.62
C THR A 196 0.62 -7.56 -1.32
N VAL A 197 1.17 -6.46 -0.86
CA VAL A 197 1.80 -6.40 0.46
C VAL A 197 0.69 -6.37 1.52
N TYR A 198 0.70 -7.37 2.40
CA TYR A 198 -0.31 -7.53 3.42
C TYR A 198 0.22 -7.15 4.80
N ASN A 199 -0.40 -6.16 5.43
CA ASN A 199 -0.11 -5.70 6.79
C ASN A 199 -1.25 -6.07 7.75
N ILE A 200 -0.91 -6.77 8.83
CA ILE A 200 -1.83 -7.05 9.94
C ILE A 200 -1.71 -5.95 10.98
N CYS A 201 -2.82 -5.31 11.34
CA CYS A 201 -2.87 -4.28 12.37
C CYS A 201 -3.74 -4.74 13.54
N ARG A 202 -3.10 -5.36 14.55
CA ARG A 202 -3.78 -5.88 15.77
C ARG A 202 -3.38 -5.12 17.04
N TRP A 203 -2.56 -4.08 16.92
CA TRP A 203 -2.04 -3.25 18.02
C TRP A 203 -1.19 -3.99 19.05
N GLN A 204 -0.73 -5.18 18.70
CA GLN A 204 0.23 -6.00 19.44
C GLN A 204 0.87 -7.00 18.47
N PHE A 205 1.95 -7.64 18.89
CA PHE A 205 2.51 -8.75 18.10
C PHE A 205 1.50 -9.89 18.01
N PRO A 206 1.02 -10.23 16.80
CA PRO A 206 -0.08 -11.19 16.66
C PRO A 206 0.33 -12.64 16.93
N GLY A 207 1.63 -12.92 16.97
CA GLY A 207 2.17 -14.26 17.12
C GLY A 207 2.90 -14.76 15.88
N THR A 208 3.62 -15.87 16.04
CA THR A 208 4.48 -16.44 14.97
C THR A 208 3.70 -16.95 13.74
N TRP A 209 2.40 -17.15 13.87
CA TRP A 209 1.55 -17.53 12.74
C TRP A 209 1.48 -16.42 11.67
N ALA A 210 1.62 -15.16 12.06
CA ALA A 210 1.59 -14.03 11.13
C ALA A 210 2.70 -14.11 10.07
N LEU A 211 3.86 -14.65 10.43
CA LEU A 211 5.00 -14.84 9.51
C LEU A 211 4.66 -15.73 8.31
N GLN A 212 3.63 -16.55 8.40
CA GLN A 212 3.23 -17.47 7.34
C GLN A 212 2.25 -16.87 6.34
N ILE A 213 1.58 -15.76 6.73
CA ILE A 213 0.45 -15.22 5.98
C ILE A 213 0.57 -13.74 5.62
N ALA A 214 1.44 -12.97 6.28
CA ALA A 214 1.57 -11.53 6.10
C ALA A 214 3.01 -11.11 5.82
N ASP A 215 3.19 -9.93 5.24
CA ASP A 215 4.49 -9.33 4.94
C ASP A 215 4.95 -8.39 6.06
N SER A 216 3.97 -7.83 6.82
CA SER A 216 4.24 -7.00 7.98
C SER A 216 3.11 -7.09 9.00
N TRP A 217 3.41 -6.74 10.25
CA TRP A 217 2.43 -6.74 11.34
C TRP A 217 2.79 -5.70 12.39
N ARG A 218 1.79 -4.97 12.84
CA ARG A 218 1.90 -4.03 13.96
C ARG A 218 2.28 -4.80 15.23
N ILE A 219 3.19 -4.23 16.00
CA ILE A 219 3.69 -4.84 17.25
C ILE A 219 3.21 -4.11 18.50
N SER A 220 2.57 -2.96 18.36
CA SER A 220 2.16 -2.08 19.45
C SER A 220 0.79 -1.46 19.20
N GLY A 221 0.21 -0.84 20.21
CA GLY A 221 -0.81 0.19 20.05
C GLY A 221 -0.34 1.35 19.18
N ASP A 222 -1.26 2.26 18.85
CA ASP A 222 -0.94 3.40 17.98
C ASP A 222 0.09 4.32 18.62
N ILE A 223 1.06 4.73 17.81
CA ILE A 223 2.10 5.67 18.22
C ILE A 223 1.52 7.07 18.39
N THR A 224 1.97 7.77 19.45
CA THR A 224 1.71 9.20 19.63
C THR A 224 2.98 10.01 19.35
N ASN A 225 2.84 11.33 19.19
CA ASN A 225 3.96 12.24 19.00
C ASN A 225 4.68 12.60 20.32
N GLU A 226 4.74 11.63 21.24
CA GLU A 226 5.44 11.75 22.52
C GLU A 226 6.62 10.79 22.55
N PHE A 227 7.78 11.26 22.99
CA PHE A 227 9.00 10.45 23.00
C PHE A 227 8.87 9.16 23.83
N ASN A 228 8.09 9.19 24.91
CA ASN A 228 7.82 7.99 25.71
C ASN A 228 7.03 6.92 24.93
N SER A 229 6.14 7.30 24.01
CA SER A 229 5.45 6.36 23.13
C SER A 229 6.45 5.66 22.21
N ILE A 230 7.39 6.40 21.67
CA ILE A 230 8.47 5.88 20.82
C ILE A 230 9.35 4.89 21.58
N LEU A 231 9.83 5.28 22.77
CA LEU A 231 10.65 4.40 23.60
C LEU A 231 9.93 3.10 23.96
N HIS A 232 8.64 3.20 24.29
CA HIS A 232 7.83 2.01 24.59
C HIS A 232 7.77 1.05 23.40
N ILE A 233 7.57 1.55 22.18
CA ILE A 233 7.50 0.71 20.97
C ILE A 233 8.86 0.08 20.66
N ILE A 234 9.95 0.81 20.86
CA ILE A 234 11.31 0.29 20.74
C ILE A 234 11.56 -0.86 21.73
N ASP A 235 11.17 -0.69 22.98
CA ASP A 235 11.30 -1.74 24.01
C ASP A 235 10.50 -2.99 23.63
N LEU A 236 9.28 -2.84 23.10
CA LEU A 236 8.50 -3.96 22.58
C LEU A 236 9.20 -4.69 21.42
N ASN A 237 9.85 -3.94 20.53
CA ASN A 237 10.56 -4.54 19.40
C ASN A 237 11.85 -5.25 19.79
N ALA A 238 12.45 -4.91 20.94
CA ALA A 238 13.72 -5.46 21.40
C ALA A 238 13.73 -6.99 21.47
N ASP A 239 12.61 -7.61 21.81
CA ASP A 239 12.46 -9.07 21.86
C ASP A 239 11.88 -9.67 20.56
N LEU A 240 11.38 -8.83 19.64
CA LEU A 240 10.70 -9.27 18.42
C LEU A 240 11.60 -9.22 17.17
N TRP A 241 12.80 -8.61 17.25
CA TRP A 241 13.71 -8.50 16.11
C TRP A 241 13.97 -9.80 15.37
N LYS A 242 13.97 -10.93 16.08
CA LYS A 242 14.20 -12.29 15.53
C LYS A 242 13.14 -12.76 14.54
N TYR A 243 11.99 -12.08 14.50
CA TYR A 243 10.89 -12.37 13.58
C TYR A 243 10.95 -11.51 12.32
N ALA A 244 11.76 -10.45 12.32
CA ALA A 244 11.98 -9.62 11.15
C ALA A 244 13.03 -10.25 10.22
N SER A 245 12.76 -10.20 8.92
CA SER A 245 13.65 -10.68 7.86
C SER A 245 13.23 -10.05 6.53
N PRO A 246 14.01 -10.17 5.45
CA PRO A 246 13.54 -9.73 4.14
C PRO A 246 12.16 -10.32 3.80
N GLY A 247 11.19 -9.45 3.54
CA GLY A 247 9.80 -9.83 3.28
C GLY A 247 8.92 -10.05 4.51
N HIS A 248 9.47 -9.84 5.73
CA HIS A 248 8.73 -9.96 6.99
C HIS A 248 9.16 -8.84 7.94
N VAL A 249 8.27 -7.92 8.25
CA VAL A 249 8.58 -6.69 8.97
C VAL A 249 7.75 -6.54 10.24
N ASN A 250 8.45 -6.33 11.37
CA ASN A 250 7.82 -5.79 12.56
C ASN A 250 7.46 -4.33 12.29
N ASP A 251 6.18 -4.03 12.22
CA ASP A 251 5.69 -2.68 11.98
C ASP A 251 5.61 -1.93 13.31
N MET A 252 6.54 -0.99 13.49
CA MET A 252 6.65 -0.14 14.69
C MET A 252 5.78 1.12 14.58
N ASP A 253 4.84 1.14 13.62
CA ASP A 253 3.99 2.27 13.29
C ASP A 253 4.73 3.40 12.54
N MET A 254 4.06 4.53 12.36
CA MET A 254 4.53 5.65 11.56
C MET A 254 5.56 6.51 12.29
N LEU A 255 6.49 7.09 11.54
CA LEU A 255 7.36 8.11 12.07
C LEU A 255 6.56 9.37 12.44
N GLN A 256 6.84 9.93 13.63
CA GLN A 256 6.24 11.15 14.17
C GLN A 256 7.18 12.36 14.10
N VAL A 257 8.19 12.28 13.24
CA VAL A 257 9.23 13.32 13.09
C VAL A 257 8.61 14.66 12.66
N GLY A 258 9.03 15.75 13.31
CA GLY A 258 8.53 17.09 13.02
C GLY A 258 7.15 17.41 13.58
N ARG A 259 6.63 16.61 14.50
CA ARG A 259 5.28 16.74 15.05
C ARG A 259 5.22 17.30 16.49
N GLY A 260 6.23 18.02 16.92
CA GLY A 260 6.26 18.72 18.20
C GLY A 260 7.24 18.18 19.23
N MET A 261 7.95 17.11 18.92
CA MET A 261 9.10 16.66 19.70
C MET A 261 10.30 17.62 19.52
N SER A 262 11.27 17.57 20.43
CA SER A 262 12.52 18.27 20.27
C SER A 262 13.35 17.70 19.11
N TYR A 263 14.31 18.49 18.60
CA TYR A 263 15.19 18.05 17.52
C TYR A 263 15.95 16.75 17.85
N GLU A 264 16.41 16.60 19.08
CA GLU A 264 17.15 15.41 19.52
C GLU A 264 16.24 14.17 19.63
N GLU A 265 14.99 14.35 20.04
CA GLU A 265 13.98 13.29 20.06
C GLU A 265 13.61 12.87 18.64
N ASP A 266 13.34 13.83 17.74
CA ASP A 266 13.06 13.57 16.33
C ASP A 266 14.23 12.84 15.65
N LYS A 267 15.46 13.27 15.89
CA LYS A 267 16.66 12.63 15.37
C LYS A 267 16.82 11.21 15.89
N THR A 268 16.59 11.00 17.18
CA THR A 268 16.62 9.67 17.78
C THR A 268 15.57 8.77 17.15
N HIS A 269 14.32 9.23 17.06
CA HIS A 269 13.23 8.50 16.45
C HIS A 269 13.50 8.11 14.98
N PHE A 270 14.09 9.02 14.20
CA PHE A 270 14.40 8.76 12.80
C PHE A 270 15.54 7.76 12.60
N THR A 271 16.43 7.60 13.56
CA THR A 271 17.64 6.76 13.46
C THR A 271 17.51 5.38 14.10
N MET A 272 16.43 5.11 14.78
CA MET A 272 16.11 3.82 15.40
C MET A 272 15.30 2.91 14.48
#